data_86280fb6dee693ab3bcd4beaf7f8707c
#
_entry.id   86280fb6dee693ab3bcd4beaf7f8707c
#
_cell.length_a   1.000
_cell.length_b   1.000
_cell.length_c   1.000
_cell.angle_alpha   90.00
_cell.angle_beta   90.00
_cell.angle_gamma   90.00
#
_symmetry.space_group_name_H-M   'P 1'
#
loop_
_entity.id
_entity.type
_entity.pdbx_description
1 polymer ?
#
loop_
_entity_poly.entity_id
_entity_poly.type
_entity_poly.pdbx_seq_one_letter_code
_entity_poly.pdbx_strand_id
1 'polypeptide(L)'
;MQQYLDLMRHVREHGTYKDDRTGTGTYSVFGHQMRFALADGFPLVTTKKMFLKGIIHELLWFLSGATNIGYLTDHDVHIWDEWAXEHGELGPVYGSQWRSWPGPXGATIDQISKLQHAIRXNPDSRRHIVSAWNVAEVDNMALPPCHTLFQFYVANGKLSCQLYQRSADIFLGVPFNIASYALLTLMLAQVCELEAGDFVHTLGDAHIYSNHLEQADRQLQREPLPLPTMQINPTVKDIFGFQYEDFSLEGYSSHPGIKAPIAV
;
A
#
# COMPACT_ATOMS: atom_id res chain seq x y z
N MET A 1 4.91 0.32 15.67
CA MET A 1 5.65 0.43 14.40
C MET A 1 7.11 0.02 14.51
N GLN A 2 7.41 -0.77 15.49
CA GLN A 2 8.80 -1.25 15.65
C GLN A 2 9.23 -2.09 14.46
N GLN A 3 8.30 -2.83 13.86
CA GLN A 3 8.61 -3.68 12.70
C GLN A 3 9.25 -2.86 11.57
N TYR A 4 8.72 -1.66 11.33
CA TYR A 4 9.24 -0.80 10.27
C TYR A 4 10.65 -0.28 10.63
N LEU A 5 10.85 0.13 11.88
CA LEU A 5 12.17 0.60 12.30
C LEU A 5 13.19 -0.54 12.24
N ASP A 6 12.77 -1.74 12.60
CA ASP A 6 13.66 -2.90 12.52
C ASP A 6 14.09 -3.18 11.07
N LEU A 7 13.16 -3.05 10.12
CA LEU A 7 13.51 -3.17 8.71
C LEU A 7 14.55 -2.14 8.30
N MET A 8 14.30 -0.89 8.66
CA MET A 8 15.20 0.20 8.28
C MET A 8 16.59 -0.02 8.88
N ARG A 9 16.64 -0.42 10.16
CA ARG A 9 17.92 -0.70 10.82
C ARG A 9 18.63 -1.87 10.17
N HIS A 10 17.89 -2.91 9.83
CA HIS A 10 18.47 -4.08 9.18
C HIS A 10 19.15 -3.70 7.86
N VAL A 11 18.49 -2.89 7.04
CA VAL A 11 19.05 -2.49 5.76
C VAL A 11 20.23 -1.53 5.95
N ARG A 12 20.15 -0.64 6.97
CA ARG A 12 21.29 0.24 7.28
C ARG A 12 22.52 -0.56 7.66
N GLU A 13 22.33 -1.67 8.39
CA GLU A 13 23.46 -2.46 8.91
C GLU A 13 23.97 -3.50 7.91
N HIS A 14 23.09 -4.07 7.09
CA HIS A 14 23.42 -5.23 6.27
C HIS A 14 23.19 -5.04 4.79
N GLY A 15 22.67 -3.90 4.36
CA GLY A 15 22.34 -3.67 2.95
C GLY A 15 23.57 -3.65 2.06
N THR A 16 23.39 -4.14 0.85
CA THR A 16 24.42 -4.14 -0.19
C THR A 16 24.20 -2.95 -1.11
N TYR A 17 25.27 -2.20 -1.41
CA TYR A 17 25.15 -1.09 -2.34
C TYR A 17 24.95 -1.59 -3.75
N LYS A 18 23.99 -0.99 -4.45
CA LYS A 18 23.71 -1.29 -5.86
C LYS A 18 23.36 -0.02 -6.59
N ASP A 19 23.79 0.08 -7.85
CA ASP A 19 23.23 1.09 -8.74
C ASP A 19 21.81 0.72 -9.10
N ASP A 20 21.01 1.72 -9.47
CA ASP A 20 19.63 1.46 -9.84
C ASP A 20 19.25 2.29 -11.06
N ARG A 21 18.02 2.05 -11.55
CA ARG A 21 17.51 2.70 -12.75
C ARG A 21 17.56 4.23 -12.65
N THR A 22 17.34 4.77 -11.46
CA THR A 22 17.30 6.22 -11.29
C THR A 22 18.69 6.86 -11.28
N GLY A 23 19.75 6.07 -11.17
CA GLY A 23 21.11 6.59 -11.06
C GLY A 23 21.49 7.07 -9.68
N THR A 24 20.59 6.98 -8.71
CA THR A 24 20.85 7.44 -7.35
C THR A 24 21.68 6.45 -6.55
N GLY A 25 21.43 5.16 -6.73
CA GLY A 25 22.05 4.12 -5.94
C GLY A 25 21.26 3.79 -4.70
N THR A 26 21.34 2.54 -4.27
CA THR A 26 20.58 2.04 -3.13
C THR A 26 21.44 1.15 -2.26
N TYR A 27 21.03 1.00 -1.01
CA TYR A 27 21.48 -0.08 -0.12
C TYR A 27 20.28 -1.00 0.06
N SER A 28 20.44 -2.30 -0.22
CA SER A 28 19.29 -3.17 -0.30
C SER A 28 19.54 -4.54 0.32
N VAL A 29 18.44 -5.17 0.73
CA VAL A 29 18.39 -6.60 1.05
C VAL A 29 17.32 -7.21 0.17
N PHE A 30 17.38 -8.52 -0.03
CA PHE A 30 16.40 -9.21 -0.85
C PHE A 30 15.65 -10.21 0.03
N GLY A 31 14.36 -9.94 0.22
CA GLY A 31 13.51 -10.79 1.03
C GLY A 31 13.43 -10.32 2.47
N HIS A 32 12.28 -9.83 2.88
CA HIS A 32 12.03 -9.42 4.25
C HIS A 32 10.53 -9.44 4.48
N GLN A 33 10.10 -9.76 5.70
CA GLN A 33 8.68 -9.82 5.99
C GLN A 33 8.39 -9.14 7.32
N MET A 34 7.34 -8.32 7.34
CA MET A 34 6.84 -7.67 8.54
C MET A 34 5.42 -8.14 8.80
N ARG A 35 5.01 -8.16 10.06
CA ARG A 35 3.65 -8.53 10.44
C ARG A 35 3.09 -7.48 11.40
N PHE A 36 1.88 -7.01 11.10
CA PHE A 36 1.21 -6.00 11.91
C PHE A 36 -0.13 -6.58 12.37
N ALA A 37 -0.31 -6.72 13.69
CA ALA A 37 -1.60 -7.14 14.24
C ALA A 37 -2.51 -5.92 14.24
N LEU A 38 -3.58 -5.95 13.43
CA LEU A 38 -4.42 -4.76 13.28
C LEU A 38 -5.24 -4.47 14.53
N ALA A 39 -5.38 -5.47 15.43
CA ALA A 39 -5.99 -5.22 16.73
C ALA A 39 -5.16 -4.30 17.61
N ASP A 40 -3.85 -4.19 17.34
CA ASP A 40 -2.98 -3.31 18.14
C ASP A 40 -3.12 -1.83 17.76
N GLY A 41 -3.81 -1.52 16.67
CA GLY A 41 -3.97 -0.17 16.18
C GLY A 41 -3.69 -0.08 14.71
N PHE A 42 -3.97 1.09 14.15
CA PHE A 42 -3.73 1.33 12.73
C PHE A 42 -2.24 1.60 12.51
N PRO A 43 -1.57 0.81 11.66
CA PRO A 43 -0.10 0.92 11.54
C PRO A 43 0.33 2.10 10.67
N LEU A 44 0.11 3.30 11.18
CA LEU A 44 0.57 4.54 10.56
C LEU A 44 1.82 4.97 11.31
N VAL A 45 2.91 5.13 10.59
CA VAL A 45 4.21 5.45 11.19
C VAL A 45 4.09 6.71 12.05
N THR A 46 4.68 6.66 13.25
CA THR A 46 4.66 7.80 14.19
C THR A 46 6.02 8.47 14.32
N THR A 47 7.07 7.86 13.82
CA THR A 47 8.41 8.45 13.93
C THR A 47 8.67 9.54 12.89
N LYS A 48 7.74 9.73 11.98
CA LYS A 48 7.65 10.93 11.16
C LYS A 48 6.19 11.12 10.78
N LYS A 49 5.80 12.37 10.51
CA LYS A 49 4.40 12.65 10.17
C LYS A 49 4.05 12.10 8.80
N MET A 50 2.91 11.43 8.69
CA MET A 50 2.45 10.80 7.46
C MET A 50 1.31 11.61 6.82
N PHE A 51 1.21 11.51 5.51
CA PHE A 51 0.21 12.21 4.71
C PHE A 51 -1.00 11.29 4.49
N LEU A 52 -1.84 11.17 5.52
CA LEU A 52 -2.98 10.24 5.49
C LEU A 52 -3.97 10.55 4.38
N LYS A 53 -4.19 11.84 4.10
CA LYS A 53 -5.12 12.23 3.03
C LYS A 53 -4.73 11.58 1.70
N GLY A 54 -3.43 11.59 1.38
CA GLY A 54 -2.95 10.96 0.16
C GLY A 54 -3.15 9.45 0.16
N ILE A 55 -2.93 8.81 1.31
CA ILE A 55 -3.12 7.37 1.42
C ILE A 55 -4.57 6.98 1.14
N ILE A 56 -5.52 7.68 1.75
CA ILE A 56 -6.94 7.37 1.59
C ILE A 56 -7.39 7.62 0.15
N HIS A 57 -7.05 8.80 -0.41
CA HIS A 57 -7.50 9.11 -1.76
C HIS A 57 -6.88 8.16 -2.79
N GLU A 58 -5.61 7.79 -2.63
CA GLU A 58 -5.00 6.84 -3.56
C GLU A 58 -5.72 5.50 -3.54
N LEU A 59 -6.03 5.00 -2.35
CA LEU A 59 -6.72 3.70 -2.26
C LEU A 59 -8.11 3.77 -2.88
N LEU A 60 -8.85 4.84 -2.63
CA LEU A 60 -10.17 5.02 -3.27
C LEU A 60 -10.03 5.12 -4.78
N TRP A 61 -9.00 5.77 -5.25
CA TRP A 61 -8.71 5.90 -6.68
C TRP A 61 -8.43 4.53 -7.31
N PHE A 62 -7.61 3.70 -6.65
CA PHE A 62 -7.40 2.32 -7.12
C PHE A 62 -8.74 1.57 -7.20
N LEU A 63 -9.53 1.66 -6.14
CA LEU A 63 -10.79 0.92 -6.07
C LEU A 63 -11.81 1.41 -7.09
N SER A 64 -11.70 2.63 -7.55
CA SER A 64 -12.59 3.16 -8.59
C SER A 64 -12.26 2.63 -9.97
N GLY A 65 -11.08 2.02 -10.16
CA GLY A 65 -10.64 1.54 -11.45
C GLY A 65 -9.98 2.61 -12.32
N ALA A 66 -9.83 3.82 -11.79
CA ALA A 66 -9.28 4.93 -12.56
C ALA A 66 -7.76 4.77 -12.73
N THR A 67 -7.27 5.32 -13.84
CA THR A 67 -5.84 5.35 -14.14
C THR A 67 -5.36 6.74 -14.51
N ASN A 68 -6.25 7.71 -14.52
CA ASN A 68 -5.92 9.12 -14.77
C ASN A 68 -5.77 9.83 -13.45
N ILE A 69 -4.75 10.66 -13.31
CA ILE A 69 -4.47 11.31 -12.02
C ILE A 69 -5.43 12.47 -11.69
N GLY A 70 -6.39 12.78 -12.58
CA GLY A 70 -7.30 13.90 -12.36
C GLY A 70 -8.01 13.87 -11.02
N TYR A 71 -8.51 12.69 -10.62
CA TYR A 71 -9.15 12.57 -9.32
C TYR A 71 -8.21 12.99 -8.19
N LEU A 72 -6.96 12.54 -8.28
CA LEU A 72 -5.99 12.83 -7.22
C LEU A 72 -5.65 14.32 -7.18
N THR A 73 -5.37 14.92 -8.35
CA THR A 73 -5.01 16.34 -8.39
C THR A 73 -6.19 17.22 -7.99
N ASP A 74 -7.42 16.81 -8.31
CA ASP A 74 -8.62 17.54 -7.88
C ASP A 74 -8.74 17.57 -6.35
N HIS A 75 -8.15 16.61 -5.67
CA HIS A 75 -8.14 16.53 -4.21
C HIS A 75 -6.80 16.97 -3.61
N ASP A 76 -5.99 17.63 -4.44
CA ASP A 76 -4.68 18.14 -4.00
C ASP A 76 -3.76 17.02 -3.52
N VAL A 77 -3.78 15.90 -4.22
CA VAL A 77 -2.89 14.77 -3.99
C VAL A 77 -2.02 14.62 -5.22
N HIS A 78 -0.70 14.79 -5.04
CA HIS A 78 0.24 14.92 -6.17
C HIS A 78 1.28 13.81 -6.21
N ILE A 79 1.01 12.70 -5.55
CA ILE A 79 1.99 11.63 -5.38
C ILE A 79 2.28 10.86 -6.67
N TRP A 80 1.44 11.01 -7.69
CA TRP A 80 1.65 10.36 -8.99
C TRP A 80 2.05 11.32 -10.10
N ASP A 81 2.18 12.61 -9.81
CA ASP A 81 2.39 13.62 -10.85
C ASP A 81 3.62 13.34 -11.72
N GLU A 82 4.71 12.85 -11.11
CA GLU A 82 5.98 12.66 -11.83
C GLU A 82 5.90 11.57 -12.90
N TRP A 83 4.94 10.66 -12.79
CA TRP A 83 4.85 9.54 -13.73
C TRP A 83 3.77 9.71 -14.78
N ALA A 84 2.89 10.71 -14.63
CA ALA A 84 1.78 10.88 -15.56
C ALA A 84 2.26 11.46 -16.89
N UNK A 85 1.65 10.76 -17.77
CA UNK A 85 1.89 11.18 -19.05
C UNK A 85 1.07 12.35 -19.31
N GLU A 86 1.03 12.75 -20.68
CA GLU A 86 0.20 13.86 -21.15
C GLU A 86 -1.26 13.64 -20.73
N HIS A 87 -1.92 14.71 -20.38
CA HIS A 87 -3.34 14.68 -19.95
C HIS A 87 -3.60 13.84 -18.71
N GLY A 88 -2.57 13.53 -17.93
CA GLY A 88 -2.74 12.85 -16.66
C GLY A 88 -2.86 11.33 -16.72
N GLU A 89 -2.59 10.73 -17.88
CA GLU A 89 -2.73 9.28 -18.03
C GLU A 89 -1.48 8.54 -17.57
N LEU A 90 -1.71 7.35 -17.02
CA LEU A 90 -0.62 6.49 -16.52
C LEU A 90 -0.56 5.15 -17.23
N GLY A 91 -1.50 4.88 -18.15
CA GLY A 91 -1.61 3.55 -18.73
C GLY A 91 -2.34 2.61 -17.78
N PRO A 92 -2.32 1.30 -18.08
CA PRO A 92 -3.16 0.36 -17.32
C PRO A 92 -2.55 -0.04 -15.98
N VAL A 93 -2.40 0.94 -15.08
CA VAL A 93 -1.81 0.73 -13.76
C VAL A 93 -2.84 0.11 -12.80
N TYR A 94 -2.62 0.20 -11.48
CA TYR A 94 -3.34 -0.56 -10.46
C TYR A 94 -4.86 -0.60 -10.65
N GLY A 95 -5.50 0.56 -10.84
CA GLY A 95 -6.95 0.59 -10.94
C GLY A 95 -7.47 -0.26 -12.09
N SER A 96 -6.80 -0.18 -13.23
CA SER A 96 -7.19 -0.97 -14.39
C SER A 96 -7.03 -2.46 -14.13
N GLN A 97 -5.90 -2.86 -13.57
CA GLN A 97 -5.66 -4.28 -13.32
C GLN A 97 -6.59 -4.82 -12.24
N TRP A 98 -6.85 -4.06 -11.21
CA TRP A 98 -7.74 -4.48 -10.14
C TRP A 98 -9.18 -4.64 -10.61
N ARG A 99 -9.65 -3.73 -11.48
CA ARG A 99 -11.08 -3.62 -11.76
C ARG A 99 -11.48 -4.02 -13.19
N SER A 100 -10.53 -4.03 -14.13
CA SER A 100 -10.84 -4.34 -15.53
C SER A 100 -9.68 -5.06 -16.20
N TRP A 101 -9.19 -6.11 -15.59
CA TRP A 101 -8.12 -6.94 -16.16
C TRP A 101 -8.63 -7.53 -17.48
N PRO A 102 -7.89 -7.36 -18.61
CA PRO A 102 -8.35 -7.89 -19.90
C PRO A 102 -8.45 -9.41 -19.88
N GLY A 103 -9.61 -9.92 -20.25
CA GLY A 103 -9.88 -11.34 -20.33
C GLY A 103 -10.15 -11.79 -21.76
N PRO A 104 -10.52 -13.05 -21.91
CA PRO A 104 -10.78 -13.58 -23.27
C PRO A 104 -11.98 -12.88 -23.91
N UNK A 105 -11.84 -12.75 -25.09
CA UNK A 105 -12.86 -12.31 -25.85
C UNK A 105 -13.27 -10.94 -25.69
N GLY A 106 -12.45 -10.17 -25.29
CA GLY A 106 -12.77 -8.80 -25.06
C GLY A 106 -13.45 -8.53 -23.73
N ALA A 107 -13.64 -9.56 -22.93
CA ALA A 107 -14.24 -9.37 -21.61
C ALA A 107 -13.22 -8.76 -20.65
N THR A 108 -13.70 -8.20 -19.54
CA THR A 108 -12.83 -7.74 -18.47
C THR A 108 -13.16 -8.47 -17.18
N ILE A 109 -12.17 -8.57 -16.31
CA ILE A 109 -12.32 -9.25 -15.03
C ILE A 109 -12.16 -8.20 -13.93
N ASP A 110 -13.18 -8.10 -13.08
CA ASP A 110 -13.15 -7.22 -11.93
C ASP A 110 -12.69 -8.03 -10.73
N GLN A 111 -11.38 -8.00 -10.47
CA GLN A 111 -10.81 -8.81 -9.40
C GLN A 111 -11.31 -8.40 -8.03
N ILE A 112 -11.57 -7.11 -7.80
CA ILE A 112 -12.00 -6.66 -6.47
C ILE A 112 -13.44 -7.11 -6.20
N SER A 113 -14.32 -7.02 -7.20
CA SER A 113 -15.69 -7.50 -7.04
C SER A 113 -15.70 -8.99 -6.74
N LYS A 114 -14.90 -9.76 -7.49
CA LYS A 114 -14.80 -11.20 -7.27
C LYS A 114 -14.24 -11.51 -5.89
N LEU A 115 -13.26 -10.72 -5.44
CA LEU A 115 -12.66 -10.91 -4.13
C LEU A 115 -13.69 -10.71 -3.02
N GLN A 116 -14.43 -9.62 -3.07
CA GLN A 116 -15.45 -9.35 -2.05
C GLN A 116 -16.48 -10.49 -2.00
N HIS A 117 -16.94 -10.90 -3.18
CA HIS A 117 -17.90 -11.99 -3.26
C HIS A 117 -17.33 -13.28 -2.68
N ALA A 118 -16.08 -13.60 -3.03
CA ALA A 118 -15.46 -14.85 -2.61
C ALA A 118 -15.22 -14.87 -1.09
N ILE A 119 -14.83 -13.76 -0.51
CA ILE A 119 -14.64 -13.72 0.94
C ILE A 119 -15.96 -13.95 1.65
N ARG A 120 -17.01 -13.39 1.15
CA ARG A 120 -18.35 -13.60 1.71
C ARG A 120 -18.87 -15.02 1.51
N UNK A 121 -18.66 -15.40 0.41
CA UNK A 121 -19.24 -16.56 -0.01
C UNK A 121 -18.49 -17.78 0.22
N ASN A 122 -17.27 -17.75 0.21
CA ASN A 122 -16.39 -18.88 0.42
C ASN A 122 -15.14 -18.46 1.21
N PRO A 123 -15.29 -18.11 2.47
CA PRO A 123 -14.17 -17.53 3.23
C PRO A 123 -12.97 -18.45 3.37
N ASP A 124 -13.16 -19.76 3.35
CA ASP A 124 -12.05 -20.70 3.54
C ASP A 124 -11.23 -20.94 2.27
N SER A 125 -11.56 -20.28 1.18
CA SER A 125 -10.80 -20.42 -0.06
C SER A 125 -9.35 -19.96 0.14
N ARG A 126 -8.45 -20.62 -0.59
CA ARG A 126 -7.04 -20.21 -0.63
C ARG A 126 -6.73 -19.43 -1.90
N ARG A 127 -7.79 -18.96 -2.60
CA ARG A 127 -7.67 -18.25 -3.88
C ARG A 127 -8.12 -16.80 -3.79
N HIS A 128 -8.14 -16.21 -2.60
CA HIS A 128 -8.47 -14.80 -2.44
C HIS A 128 -7.27 -13.95 -2.85
N ILE A 129 -7.01 -13.88 -4.15
CA ILE A 129 -5.79 -13.25 -4.69
C ILE A 129 -6.18 -12.17 -5.69
N VAL A 130 -5.51 -11.03 -5.60
CA VAL A 130 -5.60 -9.97 -6.61
C VAL A 130 -4.19 -9.74 -7.14
N SER A 131 -4.04 -9.79 -8.47
CA SER A 131 -2.76 -9.56 -9.12
C SER A 131 -2.77 -8.25 -9.89
N ALA A 132 -1.72 -7.45 -9.73
CA ALA A 132 -1.53 -6.26 -10.54
C ALA A 132 -0.47 -6.48 -11.60
N TRP A 133 0.27 -7.59 -11.54
CA TRP A 133 1.36 -7.86 -12.46
C TRP A 133 0.83 -8.57 -13.69
N ASN A 134 0.45 -7.79 -14.69
CA ASN A 134 -0.08 -8.31 -15.95
C ASN A 134 1.05 -8.31 -16.97
N VAL A 135 1.61 -9.48 -17.23
CA VAL A 135 2.78 -9.61 -18.08
C VAL A 135 2.53 -9.03 -19.49
N ALA A 136 1.29 -9.11 -19.96
CA ALA A 136 0.96 -8.58 -21.29
C ALA A 136 0.88 -7.07 -21.34
N GLU A 137 0.71 -6.40 -20.20
CA GLU A 137 0.47 -4.96 -20.17
C GLU A 137 1.51 -4.16 -19.40
N VAL A 138 2.42 -4.84 -18.72
CA VAL A 138 3.35 -4.13 -17.82
C VAL A 138 4.21 -3.10 -18.55
N ASP A 139 4.53 -3.36 -19.82
CA ASP A 139 5.34 -2.43 -20.60
C ASP A 139 4.57 -1.18 -21.05
N ASN A 140 3.25 -1.19 -20.93
CA ASN A 140 2.42 -0.04 -21.29
C ASN A 140 2.08 0.84 -20.08
N MET A 141 2.58 0.50 -18.91
CA MET A 141 2.31 1.26 -17.70
C MET A 141 3.38 2.33 -17.50
N ALA A 142 2.98 3.50 -17.01
CA ALA A 142 3.95 4.55 -16.68
C ALA A 142 4.94 4.07 -15.63
N LEU A 143 4.46 3.22 -14.71
CA LEU A 143 5.31 2.64 -13.67
C LEU A 143 4.83 1.23 -13.41
N PRO A 144 5.65 0.19 -13.68
CA PRO A 144 5.23 -1.18 -13.40
C PRO A 144 4.93 -1.38 -11.90
N PRO A 145 3.95 -2.21 -11.58
CA PRO A 145 3.48 -2.26 -10.17
C PRO A 145 4.56 -2.75 -9.23
N CYS A 146 4.77 -2.00 -8.16
CA CYS A 146 5.61 -2.44 -7.06
C CYS A 146 4.84 -3.39 -6.16
N HIS A 147 3.55 -3.10 -5.90
CA HIS A 147 2.65 -3.99 -5.15
C HIS A 147 2.13 -5.03 -6.13
N THR A 148 2.82 -6.15 -6.22
CA THR A 148 2.64 -7.09 -7.32
C THR A 148 1.36 -7.90 -7.19
N LEU A 149 1.12 -8.45 -5.99
CA LEU A 149 -0.12 -9.17 -5.72
C LEU A 149 -0.38 -9.19 -4.21
N PHE A 150 -1.65 -9.39 -3.85
CA PHE A 150 -1.98 -9.57 -2.46
C PHE A 150 -3.01 -10.67 -2.31
N GLN A 151 -3.01 -11.29 -1.13
CA GLN A 151 -3.87 -12.43 -0.81
C GLN A 151 -4.51 -12.21 0.53
N PHE A 152 -5.79 -12.60 0.64
CA PHE A 152 -6.52 -12.54 1.89
C PHE A 152 -6.74 -13.94 2.46
N TYR A 153 -6.94 -13.99 3.76
CA TYR A 153 -7.05 -15.24 4.51
C TYR A 153 -8.03 -15.02 5.66
N VAL A 154 -8.97 -15.94 5.81
CA VAL A 154 -9.98 -15.84 6.87
C VAL A 154 -9.81 -17.01 7.82
N ALA A 155 -9.68 -16.71 9.11
CA ALA A 155 -9.62 -17.74 10.14
C ALA A 155 -10.15 -17.15 11.44
N ASN A 156 -10.95 -17.93 12.15
CA ASN A 156 -11.48 -17.52 13.45
C ASN A 156 -12.23 -16.19 13.38
N GLY A 157 -12.94 -15.97 12.28
CA GLY A 157 -13.71 -14.74 12.10
C GLY A 157 -12.89 -13.50 11.81
N LYS A 158 -11.62 -13.67 11.45
CA LYS A 158 -10.72 -12.55 11.20
C LYS A 158 -10.17 -12.61 9.79
N LEU A 159 -10.07 -11.43 9.17
CA LEU A 159 -9.53 -11.28 7.82
C LEU A 159 -8.11 -10.73 7.90
N SER A 160 -7.17 -11.46 7.31
CA SER A 160 -5.77 -11.03 7.20
C SER A 160 -5.39 -10.85 5.74
N CYS A 161 -4.37 -10.04 5.52
CA CYS A 161 -3.89 -9.73 4.17
C CYS A 161 -2.39 -9.93 4.12
N GLN A 162 -1.89 -10.54 3.02
CA GLN A 162 -0.46 -10.56 2.75
C GLN A 162 -0.21 -9.93 1.40
N LEU A 163 0.68 -8.94 1.36
CA LEU A 163 1.09 -8.27 0.14
C LEU A 163 2.51 -8.70 -0.22
N TYR A 164 2.72 -9.09 -1.48
CA TYR A 164 4.08 -9.20 -2.01
C TYR A 164 4.42 -7.93 -2.78
N GLN A 165 5.43 -7.22 -2.32
CA GLN A 165 5.92 -6.01 -2.94
C GLN A 165 7.32 -6.28 -3.47
N ARG A 166 7.47 -6.27 -4.82
CA ARG A 166 8.73 -6.65 -5.46
C ARG A 166 9.83 -5.62 -5.25
N SER A 167 9.46 -4.37 -5.05
CA SER A 167 10.40 -3.26 -4.95
C SER A 167 9.86 -2.30 -3.90
N ALA A 168 10.69 -2.01 -2.89
CA ALA A 168 10.21 -1.29 -1.71
C ALA A 168 11.21 -0.20 -1.31
N ASP A 169 10.82 1.05 -1.60
CA ASP A 169 11.54 2.25 -1.17
C ASP A 169 11.23 2.44 0.31
N ILE A 170 12.18 2.08 1.17
CA ILE A 170 11.92 1.97 2.60
C ILE A 170 11.57 3.30 3.23
N PHE A 171 12.30 4.37 2.88
CA PHE A 171 12.08 5.63 3.59
C PHE A 171 10.77 6.31 3.18
N LEU A 172 10.51 6.46 1.87
CA LEU A 172 9.33 7.18 1.40
C LEU A 172 8.14 6.29 1.15
N GLY A 173 8.35 5.10 0.58
CA GLY A 173 7.23 4.29 0.08
C GLY A 173 6.63 3.34 1.09
N VAL A 174 7.47 2.61 1.82
CA VAL A 174 6.98 1.52 2.67
C VAL A 174 5.98 1.99 3.73
N PRO A 175 6.19 3.12 4.44
CA PRO A 175 5.17 3.56 5.40
C PRO A 175 3.81 3.80 4.78
N PHE A 176 3.80 4.38 3.57
CA PHE A 176 2.58 4.64 2.82
C PHE A 176 1.89 3.31 2.47
N ASN A 177 2.69 2.34 2.00
CA ASN A 177 2.17 1.04 1.57
C ASN A 177 1.59 0.25 2.74
N ILE A 178 2.26 0.27 3.89
CA ILE A 178 1.75 -0.41 5.09
C ILE A 178 0.35 0.12 5.41
N ALA A 179 0.22 1.44 5.50
CA ALA A 179 -1.06 2.04 5.88
C ALA A 179 -2.13 1.76 4.84
N SER A 180 -1.78 1.80 3.56
CA SER A 180 -2.75 1.59 2.49
C SER A 180 -3.35 0.19 2.55
N TYR A 181 -2.52 -0.85 2.69
CA TYR A 181 -3.04 -2.21 2.70
C TYR A 181 -3.67 -2.58 4.04
N ALA A 182 -3.21 -1.98 5.14
CA ALA A 182 -3.93 -2.12 6.41
C ALA A 182 -5.34 -1.53 6.28
N LEU A 183 -5.45 -0.37 5.64
CA LEU A 183 -6.76 0.25 5.45
C LEU A 183 -7.66 -0.61 4.58
N LEU A 184 -7.14 -1.13 3.47
CA LEU A 184 -7.91 -2.02 2.62
C LEU A 184 -8.41 -3.24 3.40
N THR A 185 -7.57 -3.78 4.28
CA THR A 185 -7.95 -4.93 5.09
C THR A 185 -9.09 -4.58 6.04
N LEU A 186 -9.01 -3.40 6.70
CA LEU A 186 -10.08 -2.95 7.57
C LEU A 186 -11.39 -2.76 6.79
N MET A 187 -11.30 -2.19 5.59
CA MET A 187 -12.48 -1.94 4.76
C MET A 187 -13.15 -3.25 4.35
N LEU A 188 -12.36 -4.20 3.85
CA LEU A 188 -12.91 -5.48 3.43
C LEU A 188 -13.45 -6.29 4.61
N ALA A 189 -12.77 -6.24 5.75
CA ALA A 189 -13.28 -6.92 6.94
C ALA A 189 -14.67 -6.39 7.29
N GLN A 190 -14.82 -5.06 7.28
CA GLN A 190 -16.12 -4.47 7.63
C GLN A 190 -17.23 -4.93 6.67
N VAL A 191 -17.00 -4.81 5.35
CA VAL A 191 -18.06 -5.12 4.39
C VAL A 191 -18.33 -6.62 4.29
N CYS A 192 -17.40 -7.45 4.75
CA CYS A 192 -17.60 -8.90 4.79
C CYS A 192 -17.96 -9.42 6.18
N GLU A 193 -18.21 -8.51 7.13
CA GLU A 193 -18.65 -8.84 8.49
C GLU A 193 -17.64 -9.71 9.25
N LEU A 194 -16.38 -9.35 9.10
CA LEU A 194 -15.27 -10.02 9.79
C LEU A 194 -14.53 -8.98 10.63
N GLU A 195 -13.76 -9.47 11.58
CA GLU A 195 -12.82 -8.61 12.31
C GLU A 195 -11.52 -8.57 11.51
N ALA A 196 -10.73 -7.53 11.71
CA ALA A 196 -9.43 -7.44 11.06
C ALA A 196 -8.43 -8.30 11.83
N GLY A 197 -7.63 -9.05 11.08
CA GLY A 197 -6.55 -9.85 11.64
C GLY A 197 -5.21 -9.17 11.47
N ASP A 198 -4.32 -9.77 10.67
CA ASP A 198 -2.96 -9.27 10.46
C ASP A 198 -2.81 -8.70 9.06
N PHE A 199 -1.93 -7.71 8.94
CA PHE A 199 -1.34 -7.36 7.65
C PHE A 199 0.09 -7.88 7.63
N VAL A 200 0.40 -8.72 6.65
CA VAL A 200 1.72 -9.30 6.45
C VAL A 200 2.33 -8.67 5.20
N HIS A 201 3.46 -8.02 5.36
CA HIS A 201 4.08 -7.26 4.27
C HIS A 201 5.37 -7.98 3.86
N THR A 202 5.35 -8.60 2.71
CA THR A 202 6.47 -9.39 2.20
C THR A 202 7.16 -8.59 1.09
N LEU A 203 8.44 -8.32 1.26
CA LEU A 203 9.21 -7.46 0.38
C LEU A 203 10.22 -8.29 -0.41
N GLY A 204 10.37 -7.96 -1.69
CA GLY A 204 11.46 -8.47 -2.51
C GLY A 204 12.71 -7.61 -2.31
N ASP A 205 12.98 -6.71 -3.26
CA ASP A 205 14.10 -5.77 -3.15
C ASP A 205 13.69 -4.63 -2.21
N ALA A 206 14.21 -4.66 -0.99
CA ALA A 206 13.91 -3.64 0.01
C ALA A 206 15.13 -2.74 0.14
N HIS A 207 14.96 -1.44 -0.11
CA HIS A 207 16.13 -0.57 -0.27
C HIS A 207 15.94 0.81 0.33
N ILE A 208 17.07 1.39 0.73
CA ILE A 208 17.17 2.79 1.13
C ILE A 208 18.03 3.48 0.08
N TYR A 209 17.49 4.52 -0.55
CA TYR A 209 18.26 5.28 -1.53
C TYR A 209 19.46 5.94 -0.86
N SER A 210 20.56 6.04 -1.60
CA SER A 210 21.80 6.58 -1.02
C SER A 210 21.65 8.01 -0.53
N ASN A 211 20.70 8.76 -1.09
CA ASN A 211 20.45 10.14 -0.64
C ASN A 211 19.37 10.22 0.45
N HIS A 212 19.00 9.08 1.05
CA HIS A 212 18.07 9.03 2.18
C HIS A 212 18.74 8.58 3.49
N LEU A 213 20.05 8.35 3.48
CA LEU A 213 20.72 7.74 4.65
C LEU A 213 20.63 8.62 5.88
N GLU A 214 20.85 9.92 5.70
CA GLU A 214 20.79 10.86 6.81
C GLU A 214 19.40 10.92 7.43
N GLN A 215 18.38 10.93 6.56
CA GLN A 215 17.00 10.97 7.01
C GLN A 215 16.62 9.69 7.75
N ALA A 216 17.06 8.54 7.23
CA ALA A 216 16.78 7.26 7.88
C ALA A 216 17.46 7.22 9.26
N ASP A 217 18.70 7.69 9.34
CA ASP A 217 19.41 7.69 10.61
C ASP A 217 18.73 8.60 11.63
N ARG A 218 18.20 9.75 11.18
CA ARG A 218 17.47 10.65 12.06
C ARG A 218 16.20 9.98 12.58
N GLN A 219 15.46 9.30 11.69
CA GLN A 219 14.23 8.65 12.09
C GLN A 219 14.48 7.50 13.06
N LEU A 220 15.59 6.77 12.88
CA LEU A 220 15.92 5.65 13.74
C LEU A 220 16.25 6.07 15.17
N GLN A 221 16.55 7.36 15.41
CA GLN A 221 16.82 7.86 16.75
C GLN A 221 15.55 8.23 17.51
N ARG A 222 14.39 8.17 16.85
CA ARG A 222 13.13 8.59 17.46
C ARG A 222 12.39 7.38 18.04
N GLU A 223 11.73 7.60 19.19
CA GLU A 223 10.92 6.54 19.81
C GLU A 223 9.53 6.53 19.19
N PRO A 224 9.01 5.34 18.81
CA PRO A 224 7.64 5.27 18.33
C PRO A 224 6.65 5.71 19.39
N LEU A 225 5.58 6.35 18.93
CA LEU A 225 4.47 6.78 19.80
C LEU A 225 3.33 5.77 19.66
N PRO A 226 2.32 5.80 20.55
CA PRO A 226 1.23 4.85 20.45
C PRO A 226 0.51 4.93 19.12
N LEU A 227 0.06 3.78 18.61
CA LEU A 227 -0.63 3.74 17.33
C LEU A 227 -2.01 4.39 17.44
N PRO A 228 -2.46 5.05 16.37
CA PRO A 228 -3.82 5.60 16.34
C PRO A 228 -4.85 4.52 16.05
N THR A 229 -6.11 4.90 16.09
CA THR A 229 -7.23 4.05 15.69
C THR A 229 -7.89 4.64 14.45
N MET A 230 -8.17 3.80 13.47
CA MET A 230 -8.91 4.22 12.30
C MET A 230 -10.38 3.92 12.51
N GLN A 231 -11.22 4.98 12.54
CA GLN A 231 -12.65 4.82 12.62
C GLN A 231 -13.23 4.85 11.23
N ILE A 232 -14.08 3.88 10.90
CA ILE A 232 -14.69 3.79 9.58
C ILE A 232 -16.20 3.84 9.75
N ASN A 233 -16.87 4.62 8.90
CA ASN A 233 -18.33 4.72 8.92
C ASN A 233 -18.94 3.32 8.85
N PRO A 234 -19.62 2.86 9.90
CA PRO A 234 -20.09 1.46 9.94
C PRO A 234 -21.25 1.18 9.01
N THR A 235 -21.86 2.21 8.41
CA THR A 235 -23.00 1.99 7.53
C THR A 235 -22.58 1.54 6.12
N VAL A 236 -21.30 1.64 5.76
CA VAL A 236 -20.84 1.22 4.43
C VAL A 236 -20.76 -0.30 4.39
N LYS A 237 -21.44 -0.91 3.41
CA LYS A 237 -21.58 -2.37 3.31
C LYS A 237 -21.03 -2.95 2.01
N ASP A 238 -20.39 -2.14 1.19
CA ASP A 238 -19.84 -2.55 -0.11
C ASP A 238 -18.49 -1.88 -0.27
N ILE A 239 -17.50 -2.66 -0.73
CA ILE A 239 -16.14 -2.14 -0.87
C ILE A 239 -16.08 -0.92 -1.81
N PHE A 240 -17.04 -0.80 -2.73
CA PHE A 240 -17.07 0.32 -3.66
C PHE A 240 -17.88 1.50 -3.14
N GLY A 241 -18.42 1.40 -1.93
CA GLY A 241 -19.26 2.47 -1.37
C GLY A 241 -18.56 3.45 -0.46
N PHE A 242 -17.28 3.30 -0.24
CA PHE A 242 -16.55 4.18 0.66
C PHE A 242 -16.21 5.51 0.00
N GLN A 243 -16.28 6.57 0.80
CA GLN A 243 -15.85 7.91 0.40
C GLN A 243 -14.84 8.41 1.44
N TYR A 244 -14.10 9.44 1.08
CA TYR A 244 -13.05 9.98 1.95
C TYR A 244 -13.60 10.29 3.34
N GLU A 245 -14.82 10.86 3.41
CA GLU A 245 -15.42 11.28 4.66
C GLU A 245 -15.80 10.12 5.58
N ASP A 246 -15.76 8.89 5.08
CA ASP A 246 -16.07 7.71 5.90
C ASP A 246 -14.95 7.34 6.85
N PHE A 247 -13.78 7.95 6.74
CA PHE A 247 -12.59 7.60 7.52
C PHE A 247 -12.21 8.71 8.48
N SER A 248 -11.92 8.35 9.72
CA SER A 248 -11.52 9.32 10.74
C SER A 248 -10.43 8.68 11.60
N LEU A 249 -9.27 9.32 11.64
CA LEU A 249 -8.16 8.83 12.43
C LEU A 249 -8.20 9.46 13.82
N GLU A 250 -8.12 8.64 14.86
CA GLU A 250 -8.18 9.11 16.23
C GLU A 250 -6.89 8.78 16.97
N GLY A 251 -6.38 9.76 17.71
CA GLY A 251 -5.25 9.55 18.59
C GLY A 251 -3.91 9.50 17.87
N TYR A 252 -3.80 10.11 16.71
CA TYR A 252 -2.53 10.10 15.98
C TYR A 252 -1.65 11.25 16.47
N SER A 253 -0.50 10.89 17.03
CA SER A 253 0.58 11.82 17.33
C SER A 253 1.82 11.32 16.62
N SER A 254 2.63 12.23 16.13
CA SER A 254 3.84 11.84 15.42
C SER A 254 4.95 12.81 15.71
N HIS A 255 6.18 12.34 15.52
CA HIS A 255 7.32 13.24 15.40
C HIS A 255 7.17 14.07 14.12
N PRO A 256 7.91 15.16 13.99
CA PRO A 256 7.79 15.99 12.78
C PRO A 256 8.15 15.25 11.51
N GLY A 257 7.63 15.73 10.39
CA GLY A 257 7.98 15.17 9.08
C GLY A 257 9.46 15.29 8.79
N ILE A 258 9.92 14.45 7.89
CA ILE A 258 11.31 14.48 7.41
C ILE A 258 11.25 14.48 5.89
N LYS A 259 11.82 15.51 5.26
CA LYS A 259 11.83 15.61 3.80
C LYS A 259 12.97 14.80 3.21
N ALA A 260 12.73 14.23 2.03
CA ALA A 260 13.75 13.50 1.31
C ALA A 260 13.48 13.60 -0.19
N PRO A 261 14.53 13.58 -1.01
CA PRO A 261 14.33 13.67 -2.46
C PRO A 261 13.70 12.40 -3.03
N ILE A 262 12.93 12.57 -4.11
CA ILE A 262 12.27 11.46 -4.80
C ILE A 262 13.18 10.99 -5.92
N ALA A 263 13.34 9.67 -6.06
CA ALA A 263 14.06 9.06 -7.17
C ALA A 263 13.06 8.68 -8.25
N VAL A 264 13.22 9.23 -9.47
CA VAL A 264 12.31 8.98 -10.61
C VAL A 264 13.04 8.36 -11.79
#